data_d6230812786dd59ee15f0408f20eece9
#
_entry.id   d6230812786dd59ee15f0408f20eece9
#
_cell.length_a   1.000
_cell.length_b   1.000
_cell.length_c   1.000
_cell.angle_alpha   90.00
_cell.angle_beta   90.00
_cell.angle_gamma   90.00
#
_symmetry.space_group_name_H-M   'P 1'
#
loop_
_entity.id
_entity.type
_entity.pdbx_description
1 polymer ?
#
loop_
_entity_poly.entity_id
_entity_poly.type
_entity_poly.pdbx_seq_one_letter_code
_entity_poly.pdbx_strand_id
1 'polypeptide(L)'
;MKLLNALLILFFLNSCSFDDKSGIWKNENDSTKEEKDIFKDFKKVTSFEESFNEIIPFSEKTIIQISKPVISEKWNDIHYDFNNNLKNFQYNDVYQVILKSKKLSKYKVNDYLLFSNNHLIINDEKGNIIIYSINKRKIITKFNFYKTKYKKIKKNLNLIVEKDIVYISDNVGYLYAINYKTGNIIWAKNYKIPFRSNLKIINDQLIAANQNNYLYFFNKKNGESIKFIPTEETIIKNAFINNLSINNEKSIFFLNTYGSLYSIDIKTLKINWFINLNQSTDINPSSLFDSVEIVSNKSKVLISSTNKTFIIDSKLGLIIDKFNFSPLFKPIINKNYVFLITKNNLLISIDLNTSKILYSLDINDQIANFLNLNKKEVKIKSFMLVNNEIIIFLKNSYILNFKINGTLRSVRKLPFKLISFPIIIDNSFYFLNNKNKLIIMN
;
A
#
# COMPACT_ATOMS: atom_id res chain seq x y z
N MET A 1 35.12 -18.00 -59.90
CA MET A 1 35.66 -17.07 -58.89
C MET A 1 34.67 -16.68 -57.75
N LYS A 2 33.41 -16.36 -58.03
CA LYS A 2 32.48 -15.96 -56.95
C LYS A 2 32.11 -17.09 -55.96
N LEU A 3 32.06 -18.35 -56.40
CA LEU A 3 31.75 -19.50 -55.53
C LEU A 3 32.96 -19.89 -54.67
N LEU A 4 34.18 -19.68 -55.11
CA LEU A 4 35.40 -19.97 -54.36
C LEU A 4 35.59 -18.96 -53.18
N ASN A 5 35.22 -17.68 -53.39
CA ASN A 5 35.27 -16.65 -52.36
C ASN A 5 34.20 -16.86 -51.35
N ALA A 6 33.02 -17.37 -51.72
CA ALA A 6 31.94 -17.68 -50.72
C ALA A 6 32.33 -18.89 -49.86
N LEU A 7 33.02 -19.87 -50.40
CA LEU A 7 33.52 -21.03 -49.66
C LEU A 7 34.62 -20.64 -48.67
N LEU A 8 35.48 -19.68 -49.05
CA LEU A 8 36.57 -19.18 -48.19
C LEU A 8 36.02 -18.39 -46.99
N ILE A 9 34.91 -17.64 -47.16
CA ILE A 9 34.26 -16.89 -46.08
C ILE A 9 33.59 -17.86 -45.08
N LEU A 10 33.05 -18.99 -45.53
CA LEU A 10 32.43 -19.99 -44.66
C LEU A 10 33.45 -20.71 -43.75
N PHE A 11 34.73 -20.80 -44.17
CA PHE A 11 35.81 -21.41 -43.36
C PHE A 11 36.27 -20.51 -42.19
N PHE A 12 36.09 -19.20 -42.30
CA PHE A 12 36.47 -18.27 -41.22
C PHE A 12 35.40 -18.13 -40.14
N LEU A 13 34.19 -18.63 -40.31
CA LEU A 13 33.10 -18.51 -39.34
C LEU A 13 33.05 -19.63 -38.28
N ASN A 14 33.92 -20.66 -38.44
CA ASN A 14 33.90 -21.83 -37.54
C ASN A 14 34.97 -21.84 -36.44
N SER A 15 35.76 -20.75 -36.30
CA SER A 15 36.89 -20.76 -35.35
C SER A 15 36.74 -19.92 -34.08
N CYS A 16 35.60 -19.26 -33.89
CA CYS A 16 35.36 -18.47 -32.66
C CYS A 16 34.03 -18.85 -32.02
N SER A 17 34.05 -19.37 -30.83
CA SER A 17 32.88 -19.51 -29.98
C SER A 17 32.75 -18.32 -28.98
N PHE A 18 31.56 -17.84 -28.81
CA PHE A 18 31.25 -16.78 -27.87
C PHE A 18 30.98 -17.38 -26.49
N ASP A 19 31.66 -16.91 -25.43
CA ASP A 19 31.44 -17.35 -24.09
C ASP A 19 30.33 -16.49 -23.44
N ASP A 20 29.16 -17.06 -23.24
CA ASP A 20 27.98 -16.44 -22.65
C ASP A 20 28.17 -15.93 -21.21
N LYS A 21 29.23 -16.40 -20.53
CA LYS A 21 29.51 -16.00 -19.12
C LYS A 21 30.46 -14.81 -19.04
N SER A 22 31.39 -14.67 -19.94
CA SER A 22 32.41 -13.61 -19.92
C SER A 22 32.22 -12.54 -21.00
N GLY A 23 31.42 -12.82 -22.04
CA GLY A 23 31.20 -11.92 -23.17
C GLY A 23 32.43 -11.74 -24.08
N ILE A 24 33.45 -12.62 -23.99
CA ILE A 24 34.72 -12.53 -24.74
C ILE A 24 34.79 -13.63 -25.79
N TRP A 25 35.25 -13.29 -27.01
CA TRP A 25 35.52 -14.24 -28.07
C TRP A 25 36.75 -15.09 -27.75
N LYS A 26 36.61 -16.41 -27.62
CA LYS A 26 37.74 -17.34 -27.42
C LYS A 26 38.08 -18.06 -28.71
N ASN A 27 39.38 -18.22 -28.98
CA ASN A 27 39.90 -19.09 -30.05
C ASN A 27 40.06 -20.51 -29.52
N GLU A 28 39.51 -21.51 -30.18
CA GLU A 28 39.51 -22.94 -29.78
C GLU A 28 40.90 -23.61 -29.75
N ASN A 29 42.01 -22.90 -30.07
CA ASN A 29 43.34 -23.50 -30.19
C ASN A 29 44.23 -23.41 -28.94
N ASP A 30 43.71 -22.95 -27.78
CA ASP A 30 44.46 -22.95 -26.52
C ASP A 30 43.98 -24.07 -25.55
N SER A 31 44.22 -25.31 -25.97
CA SER A 31 44.16 -26.45 -25.06
C SER A 31 45.53 -26.62 -24.38
N THR A 32 45.55 -26.38 -23.07
CA THR A 32 46.61 -26.65 -22.07
C THR A 32 47.20 -25.39 -21.41
N LYS A 33 46.37 -24.70 -20.64
CA LYS A 33 46.82 -24.01 -19.44
C LYS A 33 45.69 -24.09 -18.42
N GLU A 34 45.98 -24.59 -17.22
CA GLU A 34 45.11 -24.54 -16.08
C GLU A 34 44.55 -23.11 -15.97
N GLU A 35 43.26 -22.93 -16.28
CA GLU A 35 42.60 -21.65 -16.09
C GLU A 35 42.63 -21.36 -14.58
N LYS A 36 43.60 -20.57 -14.15
CA LYS A 36 43.50 -19.84 -12.91
C LYS A 36 42.28 -18.93 -13.13
N ASP A 37 41.14 -19.32 -12.54
CA ASP A 37 39.96 -18.47 -12.47
C ASP A 37 40.39 -17.15 -11.82
N ILE A 38 40.64 -16.14 -12.66
CA ILE A 38 41.09 -14.80 -12.24
C ILE A 38 40.04 -14.13 -11.35
N PHE A 39 38.81 -14.67 -11.30
CA PHE A 39 37.72 -14.19 -10.48
C PHE A 39 37.53 -14.99 -9.18
N LYS A 40 38.38 -15.97 -8.90
CA LYS A 40 38.30 -16.81 -7.69
C LYS A 40 38.43 -16.00 -6.40
N ASP A 41 39.13 -14.87 -6.43
CA ASP A 41 39.33 -13.95 -5.31
C ASP A 41 38.32 -12.77 -5.32
N PHE A 42 37.47 -12.64 -6.33
CA PHE A 42 36.38 -11.69 -6.30
C PHE A 42 35.27 -12.24 -5.41
N LYS A 43 35.32 -11.92 -4.12
CA LYS A 43 34.15 -12.03 -3.27
C LYS A 43 33.03 -11.24 -3.95
N LYS A 44 31.89 -11.91 -4.26
CA LYS A 44 30.70 -11.21 -4.72
C LYS A 44 30.40 -10.08 -3.73
N VAL A 45 30.69 -8.85 -4.11
CA VAL A 45 30.42 -7.64 -3.32
C VAL A 45 28.91 -7.36 -3.27
N THR A 46 28.11 -8.05 -4.06
CA THR A 46 26.65 -8.12 -3.86
C THR A 46 26.38 -9.09 -2.71
N SER A 47 26.51 -8.63 -1.48
CA SER A 47 25.77 -9.24 -0.39
C SER A 47 24.28 -9.06 -0.76
N PHE A 48 23.65 -10.10 -1.29
CA PHE A 48 22.21 -10.21 -1.18
C PHE A 48 21.96 -10.24 0.32
N GLU A 49 21.55 -9.10 0.89
CA GLU A 49 21.03 -9.08 2.25
C GLU A 49 19.90 -10.11 2.27
N GLU A 50 20.14 -11.25 2.94
CA GLU A 50 19.13 -12.31 3.02
C GLU A 50 17.85 -11.70 3.58
N SER A 51 16.72 -11.95 2.91
CA SER A 51 15.44 -11.51 3.41
C SER A 51 15.16 -12.21 4.74
N PHE A 52 14.74 -11.46 5.73
CA PHE A 52 14.38 -11.98 7.04
C PHE A 52 13.28 -13.06 6.92
N ASN A 53 13.60 -14.28 7.37
CA ASN A 53 12.69 -15.42 7.43
C ASN A 53 12.73 -16.13 8.78
N GLU A 54 13.31 -15.49 9.79
CA GLU A 54 13.47 -16.05 11.11
C GLU A 54 12.12 -16.18 11.83
N ILE A 55 11.88 -17.33 12.44
CA ILE A 55 10.72 -17.58 13.30
C ILE A 55 11.14 -17.30 14.74
N ILE A 56 10.51 -16.31 15.34
CA ILE A 56 10.77 -15.89 16.72
C ILE A 56 9.49 -16.19 17.53
N PRO A 57 9.52 -17.14 18.48
CA PRO A 57 8.38 -17.43 19.33
C PRO A 57 8.11 -16.26 20.28
N PHE A 58 6.84 -16.08 20.66
CA PHE A 58 6.46 -15.10 21.66
C PHE A 58 6.97 -15.52 23.04
N SER A 59 7.66 -14.62 23.74
CA SER A 59 8.12 -14.88 25.09
C SER A 59 6.98 -14.66 26.10
N GLU A 60 6.71 -15.66 26.97
CA GLU A 60 5.67 -15.57 28.00
C GLU A 60 5.89 -14.44 29.01
N LYS A 61 7.15 -13.99 29.15
CA LYS A 61 7.51 -12.84 30.01
C LYS A 61 7.12 -11.50 29.41
N THR A 62 6.74 -11.46 28.13
CA THR A 62 6.42 -10.24 27.40
C THR A 62 4.92 -9.95 27.52
N ILE A 63 4.57 -8.74 27.93
CA ILE A 63 3.19 -8.27 28.00
C ILE A 63 2.99 -7.21 26.93
N ILE A 64 2.11 -7.49 25.95
CA ILE A 64 1.71 -6.52 24.93
C ILE A 64 0.45 -5.81 25.41
N GLN A 65 0.56 -4.50 25.67
CA GLN A 65 -0.55 -3.67 26.07
C GLN A 65 -1.01 -2.77 24.93
N ILE A 66 -2.16 -3.05 24.36
CA ILE A 66 -2.78 -2.26 23.29
C ILE A 66 -3.89 -1.35 23.82
N SER A 67 -4.39 -0.44 22.97
CA SER A 67 -5.52 0.42 23.28
C SER A 67 -6.81 -0.41 23.38
N LYS A 68 -7.76 0.05 24.19
CA LYS A 68 -9.11 -0.52 24.22
C LYS A 68 -9.76 -0.46 22.83
N PRO A 69 -10.64 -1.41 22.48
CA PRO A 69 -11.43 -1.35 21.26
C PRO A 69 -12.28 -0.08 21.17
N VAL A 70 -12.38 0.49 19.97
CA VAL A 70 -13.16 1.70 19.70
C VAL A 70 -14.24 1.43 18.64
N ILE A 71 -15.39 2.05 18.80
CA ILE A 71 -16.45 2.06 17.80
C ILE A 71 -16.05 3.05 16.71
N SER A 72 -16.17 2.64 15.45
CA SER A 72 -15.95 3.50 14.29
C SER A 72 -17.29 3.85 13.66
N GLU A 73 -17.65 5.12 13.63
CA GLU A 73 -18.90 5.63 13.04
C GLU A 73 -18.71 6.09 11.59
N LYS A 74 -17.47 6.24 11.15
CA LYS A 74 -17.11 6.80 9.84
C LYS A 74 -15.82 6.20 9.30
N TRP A 75 -15.67 6.24 7.97
CA TRP A 75 -14.47 5.84 7.24
C TRP A 75 -14.25 6.83 6.09
N ASN A 76 -13.80 8.03 6.42
CA ASN A 76 -13.77 9.17 5.49
C ASN A 76 -12.53 9.21 4.61
N ASP A 77 -11.48 8.50 4.96
CA ASP A 77 -10.22 8.35 4.24
C ASP A 77 -10.06 6.90 3.81
N ILE A 78 -9.50 6.65 2.63
CA ILE A 78 -9.26 5.28 2.11
C ILE A 78 -8.38 4.45 3.05
N HIS A 79 -7.55 5.10 3.86
CA HIS A 79 -6.69 4.47 4.86
C HIS A 79 -7.21 4.64 6.29
N TYR A 80 -8.46 5.04 6.47
CA TYR A 80 -9.18 5.29 7.73
C TYR A 80 -8.94 6.67 8.34
N ASP A 81 -7.68 7.04 8.64
CA ASP A 81 -7.34 8.28 9.35
C ASP A 81 -6.26 9.07 8.58
N PHE A 82 -6.05 10.34 8.96
CA PHE A 82 -5.06 11.20 8.31
C PHE A 82 -3.62 10.65 8.42
N ASN A 83 -3.31 9.86 9.46
CA ASN A 83 -2.01 9.22 9.67
C ASN A 83 -1.88 7.83 9.02
N ASN A 84 -2.87 7.41 8.24
CA ASN A 84 -3.02 6.10 7.61
C ASN A 84 -3.08 4.92 8.57
N ASN A 85 -3.12 5.15 9.88
CA ASN A 85 -3.11 4.09 10.87
C ASN A 85 -4.51 3.56 11.16
N LEU A 86 -4.63 2.25 11.36
CA LEU A 86 -5.85 1.62 11.84
C LEU A 86 -5.85 1.61 13.37
N LYS A 87 -7.05 1.68 13.95
CA LYS A 87 -7.25 1.53 15.40
C LYS A 87 -7.56 0.07 15.75
N ASN A 88 -7.61 -0.21 17.04
CA ASN A 88 -8.22 -1.42 17.55
C ASN A 88 -9.74 -1.20 17.53
N PHE A 89 -10.44 -1.85 16.60
CA PHE A 89 -11.87 -1.64 16.40
C PHE A 89 -12.69 -2.58 17.27
N GLN A 90 -13.88 -2.15 17.64
CA GLN A 90 -14.88 -3.00 18.26
C GLN A 90 -15.71 -3.70 17.18
N TYR A 91 -16.01 -5.00 17.41
CA TYR A 91 -16.84 -5.83 16.55
C TYR A 91 -17.73 -6.75 17.40
N ASN A 92 -18.94 -7.04 16.94
CA ASN A 92 -19.89 -7.85 17.71
C ASN A 92 -19.55 -9.33 17.76
N ASP A 93 -18.67 -9.83 16.88
CA ASP A 93 -18.18 -11.23 16.82
C ASP A 93 -19.27 -12.29 16.57
N VAL A 94 -20.40 -11.90 15.96
CA VAL A 94 -21.52 -12.83 15.66
C VAL A 94 -21.35 -13.54 14.31
N TYR A 95 -20.69 -12.89 13.35
CA TYR A 95 -20.45 -13.38 11.97
C TYR A 95 -21.73 -13.67 11.18
N GLN A 96 -22.82 -13.00 11.49
CA GLN A 96 -24.09 -13.12 10.80
C GLN A 96 -24.28 -11.99 9.77
N VAL A 97 -24.78 -12.34 8.58
CA VAL A 97 -25.09 -11.35 7.53
C VAL A 97 -26.40 -10.64 7.86
N ILE A 98 -26.34 -9.32 8.09
CA ILE A 98 -27.49 -8.48 8.38
C ILE A 98 -28.01 -7.72 7.17
N LEU A 99 -27.13 -7.48 6.16
CA LEU A 99 -27.52 -6.85 4.92
C LEU A 99 -26.75 -7.39 3.74
N LYS A 100 -27.47 -7.64 2.64
CA LYS A 100 -26.92 -7.94 1.32
C LYS A 100 -27.62 -7.05 0.29
N SER A 101 -26.87 -6.16 -0.35
CA SER A 101 -27.43 -5.24 -1.35
C SER A 101 -27.69 -5.90 -2.70
N LYS A 102 -28.42 -5.19 -3.58
CA LYS A 102 -28.36 -5.42 -5.02
C LYS A 102 -26.96 -5.09 -5.54
N LYS A 103 -26.63 -5.52 -6.78
CA LYS A 103 -25.35 -5.22 -7.44
C LYS A 103 -25.17 -3.70 -7.58
N LEU A 104 -24.06 -3.14 -7.05
CA LEU A 104 -23.80 -1.71 -7.05
C LEU A 104 -23.18 -1.22 -8.36
N SER A 105 -22.28 -2.00 -8.96
CA SER A 105 -21.70 -1.70 -10.27
C SER A 105 -21.57 -2.95 -11.13
N LYS A 106 -21.72 -2.78 -12.45
CA LYS A 106 -21.41 -3.82 -13.44
C LYS A 106 -19.91 -3.88 -13.80
N TYR A 107 -19.16 -2.87 -13.44
CA TYR A 107 -17.72 -2.75 -13.69
C TYR A 107 -16.92 -3.14 -12.44
N LYS A 108 -15.61 -3.35 -12.59
CA LYS A 108 -14.72 -3.62 -11.46
C LYS A 108 -14.69 -2.41 -10.52
N VAL A 109 -15.03 -2.66 -9.25
CA VAL A 109 -15.02 -1.65 -8.19
C VAL A 109 -13.63 -1.55 -7.60
N ASN A 110 -13.25 -0.36 -7.10
CA ASN A 110 -12.04 -0.15 -6.33
C ASN A 110 -12.11 -0.95 -5.01
N ASP A 111 -10.97 -1.38 -4.52
CA ASP A 111 -10.88 -2.17 -3.29
C ASP A 111 -11.17 -1.35 -2.02
N TYR A 112 -11.01 -0.03 -2.08
CA TYR A 112 -11.25 0.88 -0.95
C TYR A 112 -12.70 1.33 -0.87
N LEU A 113 -13.24 1.31 0.34
CA LEU A 113 -14.58 1.76 0.67
C LEU A 113 -14.47 3.00 1.55
N LEU A 114 -15.37 3.95 1.34
CA LEU A 114 -15.56 5.09 2.24
C LEU A 114 -16.97 5.03 2.83
N PHE A 115 -17.10 5.54 4.05
CA PHE A 115 -18.38 5.59 4.76
C PHE A 115 -18.53 6.89 5.53
N SER A 116 -19.63 7.59 5.27
CA SER A 116 -19.98 8.85 5.96
C SER A 116 -21.48 9.01 6.05
N ASN A 117 -21.99 9.43 7.20
CA ASN A 117 -23.39 9.76 7.42
C ASN A 117 -24.38 8.69 6.88
N ASN A 118 -24.16 7.41 7.22
CA ASN A 118 -24.96 6.27 6.76
C ASN A 118 -24.96 6.06 5.22
N HIS A 119 -23.91 6.52 4.54
CA HIS A 119 -23.72 6.31 3.12
C HIS A 119 -22.40 5.62 2.85
N LEU A 120 -22.46 4.51 2.10
CA LEU A 120 -21.29 3.88 1.50
C LEU A 120 -20.96 4.60 0.20
N ILE A 121 -19.70 4.97 0.02
CA ILE A 121 -19.18 5.66 -1.16
C ILE A 121 -18.13 4.77 -1.79
N ILE A 122 -18.33 4.43 -3.05
CA ILE A 122 -17.43 3.57 -3.82
C ILE A 122 -17.25 4.14 -5.23
N ASN A 123 -16.19 3.71 -5.89
CA ASN A 123 -15.95 4.03 -7.29
C ASN A 123 -15.56 2.79 -8.09
N ASP A 124 -15.75 2.84 -9.41
CA ASP A 124 -15.38 1.78 -10.32
C ASP A 124 -14.36 2.22 -11.39
N GLU A 125 -13.81 1.28 -12.13
CA GLU A 125 -12.79 1.50 -13.17
C GLU A 125 -13.24 2.36 -14.36
N LYS A 126 -14.54 2.64 -14.48
CA LYS A 126 -15.10 3.57 -15.48
C LYS A 126 -15.25 4.98 -14.94
N GLY A 127 -14.88 5.21 -13.67
CA GLY A 127 -14.97 6.51 -13.01
C GLY A 127 -16.39 6.84 -12.51
N ASN A 128 -17.24 5.84 -12.35
CA ASN A 128 -18.51 6.05 -11.65
C ASN A 128 -18.25 6.17 -10.16
N ILE A 129 -18.78 7.19 -9.53
CA ILE A 129 -18.88 7.35 -8.08
C ILE A 129 -20.30 6.95 -7.70
N ILE A 130 -20.41 5.99 -6.80
CA ILE A 130 -21.69 5.37 -6.44
C ILE A 130 -21.90 5.55 -4.95
N ILE A 131 -23.02 6.16 -4.60
CA ILE A 131 -23.43 6.43 -3.23
C ILE A 131 -24.61 5.53 -2.89
N TYR A 132 -24.41 4.64 -1.93
CA TYR A 132 -25.44 3.73 -1.44
C TYR A 132 -25.87 4.14 -0.05
N SER A 133 -27.16 4.45 0.13
CA SER A 133 -27.73 4.74 1.44
C SER A 133 -28.04 3.45 2.19
N ILE A 134 -27.47 3.28 3.38
CA ILE A 134 -27.75 2.11 4.25
C ILE A 134 -29.21 2.11 4.69
N ASN A 135 -29.70 3.27 5.15
CA ASN A 135 -31.07 3.41 5.64
C ASN A 135 -32.13 3.14 4.54
N LYS A 136 -31.92 3.70 3.33
CA LYS A 136 -32.83 3.51 2.20
C LYS A 136 -32.58 2.20 1.45
N ARG A 137 -31.52 1.48 1.74
CA ARG A 137 -31.08 0.22 1.09
C ARG A 137 -31.03 0.30 -0.43
N LYS A 138 -30.69 1.50 -0.98
CA LYS A 138 -30.61 1.75 -2.42
C LYS A 138 -29.50 2.73 -2.79
N ILE A 139 -29.08 2.69 -4.06
CA ILE A 139 -28.22 3.71 -4.64
C ILE A 139 -29.02 5.01 -4.71
N ILE A 140 -28.50 6.07 -4.10
CA ILE A 140 -29.12 7.41 -4.14
C ILE A 140 -28.50 8.29 -5.21
N THR A 141 -27.21 8.13 -5.47
CA THR A 141 -26.46 8.91 -6.43
C THR A 141 -25.50 8.01 -7.21
N LYS A 142 -25.47 8.19 -8.51
CA LYS A 142 -24.46 7.62 -9.40
C LYS A 142 -23.96 8.71 -10.31
N PHE A 143 -22.75 9.16 -10.07
CA PHE A 143 -22.12 10.25 -10.77
C PHE A 143 -20.97 9.74 -11.64
N ASN A 144 -20.81 10.28 -12.86
CA ASN A 144 -19.67 10.02 -13.72
C ASN A 144 -19.20 11.31 -14.39
N PHE A 145 -17.98 11.71 -14.10
CA PHE A 145 -17.37 12.91 -14.64
C PHE A 145 -16.96 12.76 -16.12
N TYR A 146 -16.74 11.51 -16.59
CA TYR A 146 -16.07 11.19 -17.86
C TYR A 146 -17.04 10.76 -18.96
N LYS A 147 -18.13 11.47 -19.20
CA LYS A 147 -19.24 11.00 -20.07
C LYS A 147 -18.82 10.69 -21.51
N THR A 148 -17.95 11.51 -22.13
CA THR A 148 -17.54 11.37 -23.54
C THR A 148 -16.03 11.27 -23.70
N LYS A 149 -15.33 12.29 -23.25
CA LYS A 149 -13.86 12.35 -23.24
C LYS A 149 -13.29 11.31 -22.27
N TYR A 150 -12.25 10.62 -22.63
CA TYR A 150 -11.58 9.61 -21.80
C TYR A 150 -12.39 8.32 -21.52
N LYS A 151 -13.49 8.04 -22.23
CA LYS A 151 -14.33 6.86 -22.03
C LYS A 151 -13.57 5.53 -22.10
N LYS A 152 -12.53 5.45 -22.94
CA LYS A 152 -11.69 4.24 -23.13
C LYS A 152 -10.65 4.05 -22.03
N ILE A 153 -10.22 5.11 -21.34
CA ILE A 153 -9.18 5.05 -20.32
C ILE A 153 -9.77 4.47 -19.03
N LYS A 154 -9.10 3.47 -18.46
CA LYS A 154 -9.40 2.98 -17.12
C LYS A 154 -9.11 4.10 -16.11
N LYS A 155 -10.09 4.36 -15.22
CA LYS A 155 -9.97 5.38 -14.19
C LYS A 155 -9.39 4.80 -12.91
N ASN A 156 -8.42 5.50 -12.36
CA ASN A 156 -7.92 5.27 -11.02
C ASN A 156 -8.21 6.54 -10.21
N LEU A 157 -9.17 6.44 -9.30
CA LEU A 157 -9.64 7.56 -8.51
C LEU A 157 -9.18 7.39 -7.06
N ASN A 158 -8.62 8.45 -6.49
CA ASN A 158 -8.38 8.57 -5.06
C ASN A 158 -9.46 9.49 -4.48
N LEU A 159 -10.13 9.02 -3.44
CA LEU A 159 -11.26 9.68 -2.82
C LEU A 159 -10.97 9.99 -1.35
N ILE A 160 -11.49 11.10 -0.89
CA ILE A 160 -11.59 11.45 0.53
C ILE A 160 -12.91 12.19 0.78
N VAL A 161 -13.50 11.98 1.94
CA VAL A 161 -14.81 12.55 2.29
C VAL A 161 -14.67 13.51 3.46
N GLU A 162 -15.29 14.65 3.35
CA GLU A 162 -15.51 15.55 4.49
C GLU A 162 -16.94 16.07 4.47
N LYS A 163 -17.69 15.84 5.54
CA LYS A 163 -19.11 16.17 5.63
C LYS A 163 -19.91 15.52 4.48
N ASP A 164 -20.51 16.33 3.62
CA ASP A 164 -21.32 15.90 2.47
C ASP A 164 -20.57 16.01 1.14
N ILE A 165 -19.27 16.28 1.18
CA ILE A 165 -18.44 16.50 0.00
C ILE A 165 -17.46 15.33 -0.15
N VAL A 166 -17.39 14.78 -1.35
CA VAL A 166 -16.33 13.87 -1.79
C VAL A 166 -15.37 14.69 -2.65
N TYR A 167 -14.09 14.64 -2.30
CA TYR A 167 -13.00 15.16 -3.10
C TYR A 167 -12.35 14.02 -3.85
N ILE A 168 -12.05 14.22 -5.11
CA ILE A 168 -11.59 13.20 -6.02
C ILE A 168 -10.39 13.71 -6.81
N SER A 169 -9.30 12.92 -6.83
CA SER A 169 -8.22 13.08 -7.79
C SER A 169 -8.14 11.87 -8.70
N ASP A 170 -7.65 12.06 -9.93
CA ASP A 170 -7.63 10.99 -10.91
C ASP A 170 -6.30 10.85 -11.66
N ASN A 171 -6.20 9.74 -12.41
CA ASN A 171 -5.07 9.43 -13.26
C ASN A 171 -5.10 10.13 -14.63
N VAL A 172 -5.95 11.13 -14.81
CA VAL A 172 -6.03 11.96 -16.04
C VAL A 172 -5.57 13.39 -15.75
N GLY A 173 -5.47 13.75 -14.47
CA GLY A 173 -5.04 15.07 -14.00
C GLY A 173 -6.17 15.98 -13.54
N TYR A 174 -7.38 15.44 -13.34
CA TYR A 174 -8.46 16.19 -12.73
C TYR A 174 -8.45 16.06 -11.21
N LEU A 175 -8.79 17.18 -10.57
CA LEU A 175 -9.14 17.28 -9.18
C LEU A 175 -10.53 17.95 -9.12
N TYR A 176 -11.47 17.33 -8.42
CA TYR A 176 -12.83 17.86 -8.35
C TYR A 176 -13.54 17.49 -7.05
N ALA A 177 -14.54 18.25 -6.69
CA ALA A 177 -15.39 18.05 -5.55
C ALA A 177 -16.86 17.92 -5.95
N ILE A 178 -17.56 16.98 -5.34
CA ILE A 178 -19.00 16.78 -5.54
C ILE A 178 -19.70 16.75 -4.19
N ASN A 179 -20.90 17.32 -4.16
CA ASN A 179 -21.82 17.03 -3.07
C ASN A 179 -22.46 15.67 -3.36
N TYR A 180 -22.16 14.66 -2.52
CA TYR A 180 -22.59 13.29 -2.81
C TYR A 180 -24.08 13.05 -2.55
N LYS A 181 -24.76 13.89 -1.77
CA LYS A 181 -26.20 13.79 -1.55
C LYS A 181 -27.00 14.25 -2.75
N THR A 182 -26.57 15.35 -3.38
CA THR A 182 -27.23 15.95 -4.55
C THR A 182 -26.68 15.44 -5.87
N GLY A 183 -25.44 14.95 -5.90
CA GLY A 183 -24.72 14.57 -7.12
C GLY A 183 -24.16 15.75 -7.91
N ASN A 184 -24.24 16.98 -7.38
CA ASN A 184 -23.77 18.17 -8.06
C ASN A 184 -22.25 18.36 -7.90
N ILE A 185 -21.59 18.78 -8.98
CA ILE A 185 -20.20 19.24 -8.94
C ILE A 185 -20.18 20.59 -8.23
N ILE A 186 -19.30 20.71 -7.23
CA ILE A 186 -19.02 21.98 -6.55
C ILE A 186 -17.99 22.75 -7.35
N TRP A 187 -16.89 22.09 -7.69
CA TRP A 187 -15.84 22.61 -8.56
C TRP A 187 -15.07 21.47 -9.24
N ALA A 188 -14.40 21.78 -10.35
CA ALA A 188 -13.51 20.86 -11.04
C ALA A 188 -12.35 21.62 -11.67
N LYS A 189 -11.12 21.15 -11.49
CA LYS A 189 -9.90 21.71 -12.05
C LYS A 189 -9.13 20.64 -12.80
N ASN A 190 -8.43 21.01 -13.87
CA ASN A 190 -7.55 20.12 -14.61
C ASN A 190 -6.10 20.60 -14.47
N TYR A 191 -5.28 19.80 -13.81
CA TYR A 191 -3.86 20.05 -13.61
C TYR A 191 -2.98 19.38 -14.66
N LYS A 192 -3.58 18.70 -15.65
CA LYS A 192 -2.93 18.07 -16.81
C LYS A 192 -2.02 16.87 -16.47
N ILE A 193 -1.46 16.80 -15.28
CA ILE A 193 -0.56 15.75 -14.81
C ILE A 193 -1.36 14.79 -13.91
N PRO A 194 -1.31 13.46 -14.15
CA PRO A 194 -1.98 12.47 -13.30
C PRO A 194 -1.63 12.60 -11.83
N PHE A 195 -2.64 12.51 -10.95
CA PHE A 195 -2.41 12.38 -9.52
C PHE A 195 -2.10 10.93 -9.17
N ARG A 196 -1.16 10.72 -8.25
CA ARG A 196 -0.63 9.41 -7.88
C ARG A 196 -0.56 9.18 -6.38
N SER A 197 -1.06 10.08 -5.57
CA SER A 197 -1.12 9.91 -4.12
C SER A 197 -2.55 9.69 -3.63
N ASN A 198 -2.66 9.14 -2.43
CA ASN A 198 -3.87 9.31 -1.62
C ASN A 198 -4.10 10.81 -1.36
N LEU A 199 -5.36 11.17 -1.09
CA LEU A 199 -5.74 12.52 -0.71
C LEU A 199 -5.68 12.68 0.81
N LYS A 200 -5.33 13.88 1.27
CA LYS A 200 -5.46 14.29 2.67
C LYS A 200 -6.15 15.63 2.77
N ILE A 201 -6.94 15.80 3.84
CA ILE A 201 -7.58 17.07 4.18
C ILE A 201 -7.07 17.49 5.54
N ILE A 202 -6.66 18.74 5.64
CA ILE A 202 -6.36 19.37 6.91
C ILE A 202 -6.77 20.85 6.87
N ASN A 203 -7.52 21.29 7.87
CA ASN A 203 -8.12 22.62 7.91
C ASN A 203 -8.90 22.90 6.60
N ASP A 204 -8.58 23.97 5.90
CA ASP A 204 -9.18 24.34 4.61
C ASP A 204 -8.37 23.88 3.39
N GLN A 205 -7.41 22.99 3.58
CA GLN A 205 -6.52 22.52 2.53
C GLN A 205 -6.80 21.05 2.15
N LEU A 206 -6.77 20.79 0.85
CA LEU A 206 -6.73 19.46 0.27
C LEU A 206 -5.31 19.22 -0.26
N ILE A 207 -4.74 18.07 0.04
CA ILE A 207 -3.33 17.74 -0.27
C ILE A 207 -3.30 16.54 -1.19
N ALA A 208 -2.52 16.65 -2.26
CA ALA A 208 -2.29 15.57 -3.22
C ALA A 208 -0.91 15.71 -3.88
N ALA A 209 -0.36 14.60 -4.34
CA ALA A 209 0.85 14.60 -5.17
C ALA A 209 0.56 14.05 -6.56
N ASN A 210 1.23 14.61 -7.57
CA ASN A 210 1.10 14.19 -8.95
C ASN A 210 2.19 13.18 -9.35
N GLN A 211 2.10 12.68 -10.58
CA GLN A 211 3.02 11.71 -11.14
C GLN A 211 4.48 12.23 -11.23
N ASN A 212 4.69 13.54 -11.29
CA ASN A 212 6.02 14.16 -11.38
C ASN A 212 6.63 14.40 -9.99
N ASN A 213 6.08 13.83 -8.92
CA ASN A 213 6.52 14.02 -7.54
C ASN A 213 6.29 15.44 -6.97
N TYR A 214 5.40 16.23 -7.56
CA TYR A 214 5.05 17.54 -7.00
C TYR A 214 3.95 17.38 -5.97
N LEU A 215 4.18 17.88 -4.76
CA LEU A 215 3.19 17.93 -3.70
C LEU A 215 2.44 19.24 -3.75
N TYR A 216 1.12 19.17 -3.89
CA TYR A 216 0.22 20.31 -3.98
C TYR A 216 -0.64 20.48 -2.75
N PHE A 217 -0.89 21.74 -2.41
CA PHE A 217 -1.85 22.20 -1.43
C PHE A 217 -2.92 23.01 -2.15
N PHE A 218 -4.15 22.58 -2.07
CA PHE A 218 -5.29 23.20 -2.73
C PHE A 218 -6.27 23.78 -1.72
N ASN A 219 -6.89 24.89 -2.06
CA ASN A 219 -8.06 25.37 -1.34
C ASN A 219 -9.22 24.38 -1.58
N LYS A 220 -9.71 23.73 -0.53
CA LYS A 220 -10.77 22.72 -0.68
C LYS A 220 -12.11 23.28 -1.12
N LYS A 221 -12.35 24.62 -1.01
CA LYS A 221 -13.62 25.26 -1.40
C LYS A 221 -13.75 25.49 -2.91
N ASN A 222 -12.63 25.78 -3.60
CA ASN A 222 -12.62 26.11 -5.03
C ASN A 222 -11.63 25.28 -5.87
N GLY A 223 -10.81 24.45 -5.24
CA GLY A 223 -9.81 23.62 -5.90
C GLY A 223 -8.59 24.35 -6.44
N GLU A 224 -8.39 25.61 -6.10
CA GLU A 224 -7.21 26.38 -6.56
C GLU A 224 -5.96 25.98 -5.79
N SER A 225 -4.82 25.93 -6.49
CA SER A 225 -3.53 25.66 -5.87
C SER A 225 -3.09 26.84 -5.02
N ILE A 226 -2.95 26.62 -3.72
CA ILE A 226 -2.40 27.60 -2.76
C ILE A 226 -0.89 27.59 -2.87
N LYS A 227 -0.30 26.39 -2.91
CA LYS A 227 1.14 26.17 -2.94
C LYS A 227 1.45 24.80 -3.54
N PHE A 228 2.60 24.68 -4.17
CA PHE A 228 3.18 23.38 -4.48
C PHE A 228 4.64 23.34 -4.01
N ILE A 229 5.08 22.15 -3.65
CA ILE A 229 6.47 21.89 -3.27
C ILE A 229 7.01 20.94 -4.35
N PRO A 230 7.93 21.43 -5.21
CA PRO A 230 8.66 20.57 -6.12
C PRO A 230 9.62 19.70 -5.30
N THR A 231 9.64 18.41 -5.59
CA THR A 231 10.68 17.51 -5.12
C THR A 231 11.47 16.99 -6.32
N GLU A 232 12.21 15.90 -6.20
CA GLU A 232 12.93 15.36 -7.36
C GLU A 232 11.94 15.02 -8.47
N GLU A 233 11.96 15.78 -9.54
CA GLU A 233 11.07 15.58 -10.67
C GLU A 233 11.38 14.29 -11.41
N THR A 234 10.34 13.51 -11.71
CA THR A 234 10.45 12.34 -12.58
C THR A 234 9.67 12.56 -13.86
N ILE A 235 10.32 12.33 -15.00
CA ILE A 235 9.68 12.28 -16.32
C ILE A 235 9.21 10.85 -16.64
N ILE A 236 9.60 9.87 -15.82
CA ILE A 236 9.28 8.46 -16.03
C ILE A 236 7.80 8.23 -15.74
N LYS A 237 7.06 7.85 -16.77
CA LYS A 237 5.66 7.42 -16.63
C LYS A 237 5.63 6.04 -16.00
N ASN A 238 5.36 5.96 -14.71
CA ASN A 238 5.32 4.74 -13.94
C ASN A 238 3.97 4.57 -13.22
N ALA A 239 3.74 3.38 -12.66
CA ALA A 239 2.55 3.07 -11.88
C ALA A 239 2.76 3.21 -10.35
N PHE A 240 3.95 3.61 -9.90
CA PHE A 240 4.27 3.78 -8.50
C PHE A 240 3.46 4.92 -7.88
N ILE A 241 3.16 4.77 -6.60
CA ILE A 241 2.27 5.67 -5.86
C ILE A 241 3.13 6.52 -4.93
N ASN A 242 2.91 7.82 -4.97
CA ASN A 242 3.37 8.73 -3.94
C ASN A 242 2.53 8.52 -2.68
N ASN A 243 3.16 8.55 -1.52
CA ASN A 243 2.48 8.29 -0.26
C ASN A 243 2.42 9.54 0.62
N LEU A 244 1.23 9.80 1.18
CA LEU A 244 0.97 10.90 2.10
C LEU A 244 0.47 10.35 3.44
N SER A 245 1.02 10.89 4.52
CA SER A 245 0.54 10.67 5.89
C SER A 245 0.68 11.98 6.67
N ILE A 246 -0.16 12.19 7.67
CA ILE A 246 -0.10 13.37 8.54
C ILE A 246 -0.08 12.89 9.98
N ASN A 247 0.80 13.41 10.82
CA ASN A 247 0.79 13.07 12.23
C ASN A 247 0.04 14.09 13.09
N ASN A 248 -0.22 13.72 14.34
CA ASN A 248 -0.91 14.60 15.31
C ASN A 248 -0.09 15.84 15.69
N GLU A 249 1.21 15.87 15.45
CA GLU A 249 2.13 16.98 15.72
C GLU A 249 2.16 18.00 14.56
N LYS A 250 1.24 17.87 13.59
CA LYS A 250 1.05 18.78 12.45
C LYS A 250 2.19 18.74 11.43
N SER A 251 2.82 17.60 11.23
CA SER A 251 3.73 17.35 10.12
C SER A 251 3.06 16.51 9.05
N ILE A 252 3.23 16.90 7.80
CA ILE A 252 2.86 16.13 6.62
C ILE A 252 4.09 15.35 6.19
N PHE A 253 3.95 14.04 6.04
CA PHE A 253 4.98 13.19 5.48
C PHE A 253 4.63 12.86 4.04
N PHE A 254 5.55 13.15 3.16
CA PHE A 254 5.45 12.89 1.72
C PHE A 254 6.62 12.02 1.27
N LEU A 255 6.32 10.81 0.84
CA LEU A 255 7.30 9.91 0.22
C LEU A 255 7.09 9.92 -1.29
N ASN A 256 8.10 10.33 -2.03
CA ASN A 256 8.06 10.34 -3.48
C ASN A 256 8.53 9.01 -4.09
N THR A 257 8.44 8.88 -5.41
CA THR A 257 8.78 7.66 -6.13
C THR A 257 10.28 7.37 -6.24
N TYR A 258 11.14 8.26 -5.79
CA TYR A 258 12.59 8.04 -5.66
C TYR A 258 13.02 7.60 -4.26
N GLY A 259 12.08 7.49 -3.31
CA GLY A 259 12.37 7.12 -1.94
C GLY A 259 12.80 8.30 -1.05
N SER A 260 12.62 9.52 -1.51
CA SER A 260 12.82 10.71 -0.69
C SER A 260 11.58 10.96 0.15
N LEU A 261 11.76 10.93 1.46
CA LEU A 261 10.77 11.29 2.46
C LEU A 261 10.98 12.73 2.91
N TYR A 262 9.92 13.52 2.83
CA TYR A 262 9.86 14.90 3.29
C TYR A 262 8.94 15.02 4.49
N SER A 263 9.35 15.79 5.48
CA SER A 263 8.47 16.30 6.53
C SER A 263 8.19 17.78 6.28
N ILE A 264 6.92 18.13 6.19
CA ILE A 264 6.47 19.49 5.90
C ILE A 264 5.61 19.98 7.07
N ASP A 265 5.91 21.19 7.56
CA ASP A 265 5.09 21.85 8.57
C ASP A 265 3.74 22.28 7.98
N ILE A 266 2.66 21.90 8.63
CA ILE A 266 1.29 22.15 8.18
C ILE A 266 0.92 23.63 8.13
N LYS A 267 1.47 24.45 9.02
CA LYS A 267 1.12 25.88 9.14
C LYS A 267 1.89 26.73 8.13
N THR A 268 3.19 26.50 8.08
CA THR A 268 4.11 27.30 7.25
C THR A 268 4.27 26.75 5.85
N LEU A 269 3.92 25.48 5.62
CA LEU A 269 4.13 24.72 4.40
C LEU A 269 5.61 24.74 3.96
N LYS A 270 6.52 24.74 4.94
CA LYS A 270 7.97 24.63 4.74
C LYS A 270 8.44 23.23 5.06
N ILE A 271 9.49 22.80 4.39
CA ILE A 271 10.15 21.53 4.67
C ILE A 271 10.91 21.67 5.99
N ASN A 272 10.61 20.79 6.97
CA ASN A 272 11.32 20.68 8.22
C ASN A 272 12.62 19.90 8.04
N TRP A 273 12.53 18.75 7.35
CA TRP A 273 13.63 17.87 7.03
C TRP A 273 13.27 16.99 5.84
N PHE A 274 14.26 16.40 5.22
CA PHE A 274 14.08 15.33 4.25
C PHE A 274 15.20 14.30 4.36
N ILE A 275 14.91 13.07 3.93
CA ILE A 275 15.87 11.98 3.86
C ILE A 275 15.58 11.12 2.64
N ASN A 276 16.61 10.71 1.92
CA ASN A 276 16.48 9.73 0.84
C ASN A 276 16.75 8.32 1.41
N LEU A 277 15.75 7.44 1.28
CA LEU A 277 15.80 6.05 1.76
C LEU A 277 16.34 5.09 0.71
N ASN A 278 16.48 5.55 -0.53
CA ASN A 278 17.05 4.78 -1.63
C ASN A 278 18.57 4.86 -1.54
N GLN A 279 19.16 3.95 -0.76
CA GLN A 279 20.62 3.87 -0.54
C GLN A 279 21.34 3.09 -1.65
N SER A 280 20.76 2.97 -2.83
CA SER A 280 21.46 2.40 -3.98
C SER A 280 22.65 3.29 -4.30
N THR A 281 23.86 2.75 -4.21
CA THR A 281 25.10 3.39 -4.71
C THR A 281 25.07 3.54 -6.23
N ASP A 282 24.25 2.76 -6.91
CA ASP A 282 23.92 2.94 -8.30
C ASP A 282 22.90 4.06 -8.44
N ILE A 283 23.36 5.24 -8.78
CA ILE A 283 22.56 6.38 -9.23
C ILE A 283 21.93 6.01 -10.58
N ASN A 284 21.17 4.93 -10.61
CA ASN A 284 20.37 4.62 -11.78
C ASN A 284 18.99 5.26 -11.57
N PRO A 285 18.65 6.34 -12.31
CA PRO A 285 17.35 7.01 -12.19
C PRO A 285 16.17 6.09 -12.48
N SER A 286 16.43 4.87 -12.94
CA SER A 286 15.40 3.86 -13.22
C SER A 286 14.97 3.04 -11.99
N SER A 287 15.69 3.07 -10.87
CA SER A 287 15.31 2.35 -9.66
C SER A 287 14.29 3.16 -8.86
N LEU A 288 13.02 2.95 -9.13
CA LEU A 288 11.93 3.57 -8.38
C LEU A 288 11.71 2.86 -7.04
N PHE A 289 11.31 3.65 -6.04
CA PHE A 289 11.08 3.18 -4.68
C PHE A 289 9.63 2.68 -4.54
N ASP A 290 9.47 1.35 -4.51
CA ASP A 290 8.17 0.71 -4.28
C ASP A 290 7.93 0.58 -2.77
N SER A 291 6.86 1.19 -2.28
CA SER A 291 6.49 1.15 -0.87
C SER A 291 5.00 0.85 -0.68
N VAL A 292 4.67 0.23 0.46
CA VAL A 292 3.30 0.28 0.97
C VAL A 292 3.05 1.65 1.61
N GLU A 293 1.79 1.91 1.98
CA GLU A 293 1.40 3.21 2.53
C GLU A 293 2.16 3.52 3.82
N ILE A 294 2.67 4.76 3.92
CA ILE A 294 3.31 5.28 5.13
C ILE A 294 2.30 5.28 6.27
N VAL A 295 2.72 4.81 7.43
CA VAL A 295 1.95 4.94 8.68
C VAL A 295 2.73 5.79 9.66
N SER A 296 2.07 6.76 10.27
CA SER A 296 2.70 7.62 11.28
C SER A 296 1.90 7.64 12.59
N ASN A 297 2.62 7.89 13.67
CA ASN A 297 2.03 8.29 14.94
C ASN A 297 2.67 9.61 15.42
N LYS A 298 2.51 9.94 16.69
CA LYS A 298 3.05 11.18 17.28
C LYS A 298 4.57 11.30 17.13
N SER A 299 5.31 10.20 17.27
CA SER A 299 6.78 10.21 17.39
C SER A 299 7.51 9.45 16.29
N LYS A 300 6.85 8.58 15.55
CA LYS A 300 7.45 7.66 14.60
C LYS A 300 6.75 7.70 13.24
N VAL A 301 7.52 7.43 12.20
CA VAL A 301 7.03 7.19 10.83
C VAL A 301 7.57 5.85 10.39
N LEU A 302 6.67 4.96 9.93
CA LEU A 302 7.02 3.66 9.38
C LEU A 302 6.92 3.72 7.86
N ILE A 303 7.99 3.32 7.20
CA ILE A 303 8.11 3.30 5.74
C ILE A 303 8.72 1.96 5.34
N SER A 304 8.28 1.44 4.22
CA SER A 304 8.85 0.24 3.62
C SER A 304 9.35 0.50 2.21
N SER A 305 10.36 -0.23 1.82
CA SER A 305 10.78 -0.40 0.43
C SER A 305 10.43 -1.82 -0.04
N THR A 306 10.93 -2.21 -1.20
CA THR A 306 10.72 -3.56 -1.75
C THR A 306 11.16 -4.67 -0.80
N ASN A 307 12.23 -4.47 -0.03
CA ASN A 307 12.86 -5.47 0.84
C ASN A 307 13.17 -4.97 2.25
N LYS A 308 12.90 -3.71 2.59
CA LYS A 308 13.27 -3.12 3.88
C LYS A 308 12.09 -2.38 4.51
N THR A 309 12.11 -2.33 5.85
CA THR A 309 11.20 -1.50 6.65
C THR A 309 12.02 -0.57 7.53
N PHE A 310 11.68 0.71 7.55
CA PHE A 310 12.35 1.75 8.30
C PHE A 310 11.43 2.30 9.40
N ILE A 311 11.98 2.48 10.59
CA ILE A 311 11.39 3.26 11.67
C ILE A 311 12.15 4.59 11.75
N ILE A 312 11.45 5.70 11.57
CA ILE A 312 12.04 7.03 11.49
C ILE A 312 11.46 7.90 12.61
N ASP A 313 12.31 8.72 13.23
CA ASP A 313 11.86 9.76 14.15
C ASP A 313 11.06 10.84 13.40
N SER A 314 9.83 11.10 13.82
CA SER A 314 8.95 12.01 13.12
C SER A 314 9.38 13.48 13.18
N LYS A 315 10.14 13.88 14.20
CA LYS A 315 10.61 15.26 14.40
C LYS A 315 11.95 15.52 13.74
N LEU A 316 12.87 14.57 13.88
CA LEU A 316 14.27 14.75 13.46
C LEU A 316 14.57 14.15 12.08
N GLY A 317 13.72 13.23 11.57
CA GLY A 317 13.98 12.52 10.32
C GLY A 317 15.11 11.48 10.41
N LEU A 318 15.54 11.14 11.61
CA LEU A 318 16.59 10.15 11.82
C LEU A 318 16.03 8.73 11.69
N ILE A 319 16.74 7.87 10.97
CA ILE A 319 16.45 6.43 10.98
C ILE A 319 16.82 5.87 12.34
N ILE A 320 15.80 5.38 13.07
CA ILE A 320 15.99 4.75 14.39
C ILE A 320 16.39 3.30 14.21
N ASP A 321 15.68 2.62 13.29
CA ASP A 321 15.96 1.23 12.99
C ASP A 321 15.57 0.84 11.57
N LYS A 322 16.13 -0.27 11.10
CA LYS A 322 15.95 -0.80 9.75
C LYS A 322 15.88 -2.32 9.80
N PHE A 323 14.85 -2.90 9.20
CA PHE A 323 14.64 -4.35 9.13
C PHE A 323 14.70 -4.84 7.69
N ASN A 324 15.29 -6.02 7.47
CA ASN A 324 15.44 -6.64 6.15
C ASN A 324 14.19 -7.45 5.74
N PHE A 325 13.01 -6.86 5.91
CA PHE A 325 11.74 -7.36 5.40
C PHE A 325 10.83 -6.22 4.94
N SER A 326 9.92 -6.54 4.05
CA SER A 326 8.90 -5.60 3.57
C SER A 326 7.51 -6.11 3.92
N PRO A 327 6.65 -5.26 4.48
CA PRO A 327 5.27 -5.61 4.73
C PRO A 327 4.48 -5.77 3.42
N LEU A 328 3.51 -6.69 3.43
CA LEU A 328 2.56 -6.91 2.34
C LEU A 328 1.50 -5.82 2.26
N PHE A 329 1.14 -5.24 3.42
CA PHE A 329 0.19 -4.14 3.59
C PHE A 329 0.76 -3.14 4.57
N LYS A 330 0.15 -1.95 4.64
CA LYS A 330 0.52 -0.95 5.64
C LYS A 330 0.51 -1.56 7.06
N PRO A 331 1.55 -1.31 7.86
CA PRO A 331 1.60 -1.74 9.25
C PRO A 331 0.48 -1.11 10.10
N ILE A 332 0.20 -1.70 11.26
CA ILE A 332 -0.70 -1.12 12.26
C ILE A 332 0.13 -0.74 13.48
N ILE A 333 0.10 0.53 13.85
CA ILE A 333 0.72 1.02 15.10
C ILE A 333 -0.36 1.10 16.17
N ASN A 334 -0.15 0.41 17.30
CA ASN A 334 -1.04 0.54 18.45
C ASN A 334 -0.21 0.76 19.72
N LYS A 335 -0.33 1.95 20.33
CA LYS A 335 0.59 2.42 21.38
C LYS A 335 2.05 2.29 20.92
N ASN A 336 2.85 1.49 21.63
CA ASN A 336 4.26 1.27 21.35
C ASN A 336 4.52 0.02 20.52
N TYR A 337 3.50 -0.60 19.94
CA TYR A 337 3.64 -1.85 19.19
C TYR A 337 3.26 -1.66 17.74
N VAL A 338 4.00 -2.32 16.86
CA VAL A 338 3.69 -2.44 15.44
C VAL A 338 3.28 -3.88 15.17
N PHE A 339 2.23 -4.04 14.40
CA PHE A 339 1.82 -5.32 13.85
C PHE A 339 1.88 -5.22 12.32
N LEU A 340 2.52 -6.19 11.69
CA LEU A 340 2.63 -6.24 10.23
C LEU A 340 2.66 -7.69 9.73
N ILE A 341 2.35 -7.84 8.45
CA ILE A 341 2.46 -9.11 7.73
C ILE A 341 3.43 -8.88 6.58
N THR A 342 4.48 -9.69 6.50
CA THR A 342 5.49 -9.59 5.43
C THR A 342 4.99 -10.18 4.11
N LYS A 343 5.71 -9.89 3.02
CA LYS A 343 5.46 -10.51 1.70
C LYS A 343 5.59 -12.04 1.74
N ASN A 344 6.37 -12.59 2.70
CA ASN A 344 6.55 -14.03 2.91
C ASN A 344 5.52 -14.62 3.90
N ASN A 345 4.43 -13.92 4.19
CA ASN A 345 3.37 -14.33 5.13
C ASN A 345 3.84 -14.52 6.58
N LEU A 346 4.89 -13.82 7.03
CA LEU A 346 5.23 -13.75 8.44
C LEU A 346 4.37 -12.70 9.15
N LEU A 347 3.71 -13.07 10.24
CA LEU A 347 3.07 -12.16 11.18
C LEU A 347 4.10 -11.71 12.19
N ILE A 348 4.44 -10.41 12.20
CA ILE A 348 5.50 -9.84 13.03
C ILE A 348 4.90 -8.79 13.97
N SER A 349 5.35 -8.80 15.22
CA SER A 349 5.16 -7.69 16.16
C SER A 349 6.49 -7.09 16.58
N ILE A 350 6.56 -5.75 16.62
CA ILE A 350 7.76 -4.98 17.00
C ILE A 350 7.39 -4.03 18.14
N ASP A 351 8.27 -3.92 19.13
CA ASP A 351 8.21 -2.88 20.17
C ASP A 351 8.93 -1.62 19.66
N LEU A 352 8.22 -0.52 19.49
CA LEU A 352 8.75 0.77 19.00
C LEU A 352 9.69 1.47 19.98
N ASN A 353 9.66 1.13 21.27
CA ASN A 353 10.56 1.72 22.25
C ASN A 353 11.96 1.10 22.19
N THR A 354 12.01 -0.21 21.97
CA THR A 354 13.26 -0.98 21.96
C THR A 354 13.68 -1.36 20.56
N SER A 355 12.84 -1.17 19.56
CA SER A 355 12.98 -1.63 18.17
C SER A 355 13.19 -3.15 18.05
N LYS A 356 12.78 -3.94 19.06
CA LYS A 356 12.93 -5.40 19.04
C LYS A 356 11.71 -6.07 18.45
N ILE A 357 11.97 -7.12 17.66
CA ILE A 357 10.92 -8.03 17.21
C ILE A 357 10.49 -8.87 18.43
N LEU A 358 9.20 -8.79 18.78
CA LEU A 358 8.63 -9.53 19.91
C LEU A 358 8.25 -10.96 19.52
N TYR A 359 7.81 -11.14 18.28
CA TYR A 359 7.59 -12.44 17.65
C TYR A 359 7.56 -12.29 16.12
N SER A 360 7.87 -13.41 15.46
CA SER A 360 7.73 -13.61 14.02
C SER A 360 7.21 -15.02 13.76
N LEU A 361 6.02 -15.14 13.16
CA LEU A 361 5.31 -16.41 13.01
C LEU A 361 4.88 -16.61 11.56
N ASP A 362 5.14 -17.79 10.98
CA ASP A 362 4.63 -18.13 9.65
C ASP A 362 3.14 -18.45 9.72
N ILE A 363 2.32 -17.61 9.10
CA ILE A 363 0.85 -17.77 9.05
C ILE A 363 0.48 -19.10 8.41
N ASN A 364 1.22 -19.59 7.40
CA ASN A 364 0.93 -20.84 6.72
C ASN A 364 1.12 -22.03 7.66
N ASP A 365 2.20 -22.03 8.47
CA ASP A 365 2.45 -23.07 9.47
C ASP A 365 1.41 -23.04 10.59
N GLN A 366 1.04 -21.83 11.06
CA GLN A 366 -0.01 -21.70 12.08
C GLN A 366 -1.34 -22.29 11.62
N ILE A 367 -1.74 -22.09 10.36
CA ILE A 367 -2.95 -22.68 9.77
C ILE A 367 -2.81 -24.20 9.65
N ALA A 368 -1.69 -24.68 9.14
CA ALA A 368 -1.44 -26.11 8.95
C ALA A 368 -1.53 -26.87 10.28
N ASN A 369 -0.87 -26.35 11.31
CA ASN A 369 -0.87 -26.93 12.66
C ASN A 369 -2.28 -26.89 13.29
N PHE A 370 -2.99 -25.75 13.16
CA PHE A 370 -4.34 -25.59 13.73
C PHE A 370 -5.38 -26.54 13.12
N LEU A 371 -5.26 -26.81 11.81
CA LEU A 371 -6.19 -27.65 11.06
C LEU A 371 -5.70 -29.10 10.88
N ASN A 372 -4.51 -29.45 11.37
CA ASN A 372 -3.84 -30.73 11.13
C ASN A 372 -3.75 -31.08 9.63
N LEU A 373 -3.33 -30.11 8.81
CA LEU A 373 -3.20 -30.23 7.36
C LEU A 373 -1.77 -29.97 6.91
N ASN A 374 -1.44 -30.39 5.70
CA ASN A 374 -0.18 -30.02 5.08
C ASN A 374 -0.10 -28.50 4.84
N LYS A 375 1.08 -27.92 5.04
CA LYS A 375 1.36 -26.50 4.79
C LYS A 375 1.02 -26.12 3.36
N LYS A 376 0.22 -25.08 3.18
CA LYS A 376 -0.10 -24.48 1.89
C LYS A 376 -0.01 -22.97 1.99
N GLU A 377 0.55 -22.33 0.96
CA GLU A 377 0.63 -20.90 0.88
C GLU A 377 -0.78 -20.28 0.77
N VAL A 378 -1.08 -19.35 1.69
CA VAL A 378 -2.33 -18.60 1.68
C VAL A 378 -2.13 -17.24 1.03
N LYS A 379 -3.16 -16.75 0.34
CA LYS A 379 -3.18 -15.40 -0.24
C LYS A 379 -3.98 -14.47 0.66
N ILE A 380 -3.28 -13.56 1.31
CA ILE A 380 -3.89 -12.60 2.23
C ILE A 380 -4.50 -11.44 1.43
N LYS A 381 -5.63 -10.92 1.86
CA LYS A 381 -6.29 -9.75 1.29
C LYS A 381 -6.05 -8.51 2.12
N SER A 382 -6.16 -8.61 3.45
CA SER A 382 -5.95 -7.52 4.40
C SER A 382 -5.87 -8.05 5.82
N PHE A 383 -5.49 -7.19 6.75
CA PHE A 383 -5.58 -7.49 8.17
C PHE A 383 -5.99 -6.23 8.96
N MET A 384 -6.51 -6.40 10.17
CA MET A 384 -6.93 -5.34 11.08
C MET A 384 -6.77 -5.80 12.53
N LEU A 385 -6.77 -4.81 13.44
CA LEU A 385 -6.82 -5.04 14.88
C LEU A 385 -8.27 -4.85 15.34
N VAL A 386 -8.86 -5.88 15.94
CA VAL A 386 -10.28 -5.93 16.30
C VAL A 386 -10.44 -6.69 17.63
N ASN A 387 -11.17 -6.13 18.58
CA ASN A 387 -11.42 -6.75 19.88
C ASN A 387 -10.16 -7.28 20.59
N ASN A 388 -9.03 -6.57 20.47
CA ASN A 388 -7.71 -6.97 20.96
C ASN A 388 -7.12 -8.22 20.27
N GLU A 389 -7.59 -8.54 19.06
CA GLU A 389 -7.09 -9.62 18.24
C GLU A 389 -6.67 -9.11 16.87
N ILE A 390 -5.77 -9.82 16.19
CA ILE A 390 -5.37 -9.56 14.81
C ILE A 390 -6.26 -10.43 13.92
N ILE A 391 -7.13 -9.79 13.15
CA ILE A 391 -7.98 -10.46 12.18
C ILE A 391 -7.33 -10.37 10.80
N ILE A 392 -7.13 -11.52 10.15
CA ILE A 392 -6.55 -11.62 8.80
C ILE A 392 -7.62 -12.15 7.85
N PHE A 393 -7.87 -11.41 6.77
CA PHE A 393 -8.82 -11.79 5.71
C PHE A 393 -8.05 -12.42 4.55
N LEU A 394 -8.45 -13.64 4.16
CA LEU A 394 -7.85 -14.35 3.03
C LEU A 394 -8.65 -14.14 1.74
N LYS A 395 -7.97 -14.18 0.58
CA LYS A 395 -8.61 -14.05 -0.75
C LYS A 395 -9.58 -15.19 -1.08
N ASN A 396 -9.46 -16.33 -0.41
CA ASN A 396 -10.35 -17.50 -0.53
C ASN A 396 -11.54 -17.48 0.44
N SER A 397 -11.84 -16.34 1.06
CA SER A 397 -12.97 -16.13 1.96
C SER A 397 -12.85 -16.75 3.35
N TYR A 398 -11.64 -17.00 3.83
CA TYR A 398 -11.43 -17.35 5.22
C TYR A 398 -11.00 -16.12 6.02
N ILE A 399 -11.36 -16.13 7.29
CA ILE A 399 -10.91 -15.22 8.34
C ILE A 399 -10.09 -16.00 9.34
N LEU A 400 -8.95 -15.47 9.71
CA LEU A 400 -8.09 -16.00 10.75
C LEU A 400 -8.10 -15.02 11.91
N ASN A 401 -8.33 -15.49 13.12
CA ASN A 401 -8.24 -14.68 14.32
C ASN A 401 -7.02 -15.10 15.12
N PHE A 402 -6.06 -14.19 15.26
CA PHE A 402 -4.88 -14.38 16.09
C PHE A 402 -5.01 -13.55 17.36
N LYS A 403 -4.67 -14.15 18.50
CA LYS A 403 -4.41 -13.39 19.72
C LYS A 403 -3.26 -12.42 19.49
N ILE A 404 -3.18 -11.37 20.30
CA ILE A 404 -2.14 -10.34 20.18
C ILE A 404 -0.70 -10.89 20.36
N ASN A 405 -0.56 -12.04 20.99
CA ASN A 405 0.71 -12.75 21.15
C ASN A 405 1.06 -13.66 19.95
N GLY A 406 0.26 -13.62 18.88
CA GLY A 406 0.50 -14.39 17.66
C GLY A 406 -0.11 -15.79 17.64
N THR A 407 -0.78 -16.26 18.70
CA THR A 407 -1.43 -17.58 18.72
C THR A 407 -2.69 -17.56 17.86
N LEU A 408 -2.84 -18.49 16.91
CA LEU A 408 -4.04 -18.66 16.11
C LEU A 408 -5.19 -19.19 16.98
N ARG A 409 -6.28 -18.44 17.09
CA ARG A 409 -7.45 -18.77 17.90
C ARG A 409 -8.53 -19.47 17.10
N SER A 410 -8.79 -19.02 15.86
CA SER A 410 -9.86 -19.59 15.04
C SER A 410 -9.62 -19.37 13.54
N VAL A 411 -10.14 -20.29 12.75
CA VAL A 411 -10.22 -20.22 11.29
C VAL A 411 -11.69 -20.35 10.90
N ARG A 412 -12.25 -19.33 10.28
CA ARG A 412 -13.68 -19.29 9.90
C ARG A 412 -13.84 -19.00 8.41
N LYS A 413 -14.85 -19.57 7.78
CA LYS A 413 -15.20 -19.30 6.39
C LYS A 413 -16.28 -18.23 6.31
N LEU A 414 -16.06 -17.20 5.52
CA LEU A 414 -17.08 -16.20 5.21
C LEU A 414 -18.14 -16.79 4.27
N PRO A 415 -19.41 -16.36 4.41
CA PRO A 415 -20.49 -16.81 3.52
C PRO A 415 -20.37 -16.29 2.09
N PHE A 416 -19.53 -15.24 1.88
CA PHE A 416 -19.31 -14.63 0.57
C PHE A 416 -17.84 -14.35 0.31
N LYS A 417 -17.42 -14.45 -0.95
CA LYS A 417 -16.07 -14.10 -1.38
C LYS A 417 -15.87 -12.58 -1.31
N LEU A 418 -14.95 -12.15 -0.47
CA LEU A 418 -14.57 -10.77 -0.24
C LEU A 418 -13.64 -10.30 -1.37
N ILE A 419 -13.92 -9.13 -1.96
CA ILE A 419 -13.08 -8.49 -2.98
C ILE A 419 -12.51 -7.14 -2.55
N SER A 420 -13.28 -6.33 -1.80
CA SER A 420 -12.79 -5.06 -1.26
C SER A 420 -11.99 -5.26 0.02
N PHE A 421 -11.25 -4.24 0.45
CA PHE A 421 -10.79 -4.17 1.83
C PHE A 421 -12.02 -4.01 2.74
N PRO A 422 -12.18 -4.82 3.80
CA PRO A 422 -13.28 -4.64 4.74
C PRO A 422 -13.04 -3.38 5.57
N ILE A 423 -14.12 -2.73 5.96
CA ILE A 423 -14.13 -1.64 6.94
C ILE A 423 -15.06 -2.01 8.09
N ILE A 424 -14.85 -1.43 9.27
CA ILE A 424 -15.71 -1.63 10.44
C ILE A 424 -16.45 -0.34 10.72
N ILE A 425 -17.78 -0.43 10.74
CA ILE A 425 -18.68 0.67 11.09
C ILE A 425 -19.72 0.13 12.05
N ASP A 426 -19.95 0.84 13.16
CA ASP A 426 -20.96 0.48 14.17
C ASP A 426 -20.90 -1.01 14.55
N ASN A 427 -19.69 -1.48 14.90
CA ASN A 427 -19.39 -2.86 15.30
C ASN A 427 -19.70 -3.94 14.24
N SER A 428 -19.81 -3.57 12.96
CA SER A 428 -20.10 -4.49 11.84
C SER A 428 -19.06 -4.39 10.74
N PHE A 429 -18.75 -5.49 10.08
CA PHE A 429 -17.93 -5.50 8.87
C PHE A 429 -18.74 -5.11 7.64
N TYR A 430 -18.22 -4.20 6.84
CA TYR A 430 -18.73 -3.78 5.55
C TYR A 430 -17.71 -4.18 4.47
N PHE A 431 -18.13 -4.93 3.47
CA PHE A 431 -17.28 -5.30 2.35
C PHE A 431 -18.10 -5.56 1.08
N LEU A 432 -17.43 -5.53 -0.07
CA LEU A 432 -18.02 -5.95 -1.34
C LEU A 432 -17.65 -7.40 -1.65
N ASN A 433 -18.64 -8.15 -2.11
CA ASN A 433 -18.41 -9.52 -2.59
C ASN A 433 -18.04 -9.52 -4.10
N ASN A 434 -17.68 -10.70 -4.62
CA ASN A 434 -17.28 -10.91 -6.02
C ASN A 434 -18.35 -10.56 -7.07
N LYS A 435 -19.59 -10.30 -6.65
CA LYS A 435 -20.69 -9.83 -7.50
C LYS A 435 -20.93 -8.33 -7.35
N ASN A 436 -20.01 -7.57 -6.75
CA ASN A 436 -20.12 -6.14 -6.42
C ASN A 436 -21.36 -5.81 -5.58
N LYS A 437 -21.75 -6.69 -4.67
CA LYS A 437 -22.82 -6.44 -3.70
C LYS A 437 -22.21 -6.07 -2.36
N LEU A 438 -22.75 -5.07 -1.69
CA LEU A 438 -22.41 -4.77 -0.31
C LEU A 438 -22.92 -5.90 0.59
N ILE A 439 -22.05 -6.35 1.46
CA ILE A 439 -22.34 -7.26 2.57
C ILE A 439 -22.05 -6.51 3.86
N ILE A 440 -22.99 -6.54 4.78
CA ILE A 440 -22.80 -6.08 6.16
C ILE A 440 -22.97 -7.28 7.06
N MET A 441 -22.04 -7.48 7.97
CA MET A 441 -21.96 -8.64 8.83
C MET A 441 -21.62 -8.22 10.26
N ASN A 442 -22.43 -8.66 11.21
CA ASN A 442 -22.22 -8.50 12.65
C ASN A 442 -21.38 -9.62 13.23
#